data_e3d6e2c584b772b7459224afee13c69f
#
_entry.id   e3d6e2c584b772b7459224afee13c69f
#
_cell.length_a   1.000
_cell.length_b   1.000
_cell.length_c   1.000
_cell.angle_alpha   90.00
_cell.angle_beta   90.00
_cell.angle_gamma   90.00
#
_symmetry.space_group_name_H-M   'P 1'
#
loop_
_entity.id
_entity.type
_entity.pdbx_description
1 polymer ?
#
loop_
_entity_poly.entity_id
_entity_poly.type
_entity_poly.pdbx_seq_one_letter_code
_entity_poly.pdbx_strand_id
1 'polypeptide(L)'
;MIQYHKGRDKNMYTKAELLNLYNMDLDALLNESKKYLKDEVEFCSIINARNGKCSQNCKYCAQSSHYNTEIESYPLMEVNEVLEAARDSQKNGADRVAIVTSGKTPDESDFDTMLDMIKTLNKEGIKSCASIGILNENQAKKLAETGLVRFHHNINTCRSYHPEICTTHTYEDRINTAKLVKKYGMELCCGVIIGMGESIEQRIEMALELAEINPDSIPVNILTPIPNTPFADYGDKIDEENILRTLAIFKIACPEASIRIAGG
;
A
#
# COMPACT_ATOMS: atom_id res chain seq x y z
N MET A 1 24.18 -16.88 18.26
CA MET A 1 24.01 -15.53 18.81
C MET A 1 24.30 -14.54 17.68
N ILE A 2 23.28 -14.19 16.89
CA ILE A 2 23.42 -13.23 15.78
C ILE A 2 23.21 -11.86 16.38
N GLN A 3 24.29 -11.07 16.43
CA GLN A 3 24.25 -9.67 16.88
C GLN A 3 23.40 -8.87 15.87
N TYR A 4 22.25 -8.38 16.30
CA TYR A 4 21.51 -7.36 15.60
C TYR A 4 22.36 -6.09 15.54
N HIS A 5 22.89 -5.77 14.38
CA HIS A 5 23.53 -4.50 14.14
C HIS A 5 22.49 -3.39 14.11
N LYS A 6 22.27 -2.73 15.25
CA LYS A 6 21.71 -1.37 15.30
C LYS A 6 22.71 -0.46 14.57
N GLY A 7 22.28 0.04 13.38
CA GLY A 7 23.05 1.02 12.62
C GLY A 7 23.54 0.49 11.28
N ARG A 8 22.65 -0.03 10.42
CA ARG A 8 22.97 -0.19 9.00
C ARG A 8 22.60 1.08 8.25
N ASP A 9 23.56 1.56 7.45
CA ASP A 9 23.40 2.66 6.52
C ASP A 9 22.16 2.48 5.62
N LYS A 10 21.52 3.60 5.27
CA LYS A 10 20.20 3.67 4.62
C LYS A 10 20.10 3.07 3.22
N ASN A 11 21.16 2.49 2.64
CA ASN A 11 21.13 1.78 1.35
C ASN A 11 21.93 0.49 1.45
N MET A 12 21.24 -0.63 1.67
CA MET A 12 21.88 -1.94 1.72
C MET A 12 22.29 -2.44 0.32
N TYR A 13 21.59 -2.02 -0.75
CA TYR A 13 21.86 -2.44 -2.13
C TYR A 13 21.90 -1.24 -3.09
N THR A 14 22.80 -1.31 -4.06
CA THR A 14 22.81 -0.41 -5.22
C THR A 14 21.86 -0.92 -6.31
N LYS A 15 21.48 -0.05 -7.26
CA LYS A 15 20.68 -0.44 -8.43
C LYS A 15 21.33 -1.59 -9.22
N ALA A 16 22.66 -1.55 -9.39
CA ALA A 16 23.39 -2.57 -10.12
C ALA A 16 23.37 -3.93 -9.40
N GLU A 17 23.49 -3.96 -8.07
CA GLU A 17 23.41 -5.19 -7.29
C GLU A 17 22.02 -5.82 -7.37
N LEU A 18 20.95 -5.03 -7.23
CA LEU A 18 19.59 -5.55 -7.38
C LEU A 18 19.28 -6.03 -8.79
N LEU A 19 19.80 -5.35 -9.84
CA LEU A 19 19.68 -5.82 -11.22
C LEU A 19 20.43 -7.14 -11.44
N ASN A 20 21.62 -7.29 -10.87
CA ASN A 20 22.37 -8.55 -10.94
C ASN A 20 21.61 -9.68 -10.25
N LEU A 21 21.02 -9.44 -9.07
CA LEU A 21 20.16 -10.40 -8.38
C LEU A 21 18.92 -10.74 -9.22
N TYR A 22 18.26 -9.74 -9.80
CA TYR A 22 17.08 -9.95 -10.64
C TYR A 22 17.35 -10.86 -11.83
N ASN A 23 18.55 -10.80 -12.43
CA ASN A 23 18.96 -11.58 -13.60
C ASN A 23 19.58 -12.94 -13.24
N MET A 24 19.64 -13.31 -11.96
CA MET A 24 20.08 -14.66 -11.56
C MET A 24 19.09 -15.73 -12.04
N ASP A 25 19.51 -16.99 -11.97
CA ASP A 25 18.58 -18.11 -12.04
C ASP A 25 17.42 -17.92 -11.05
N LEU A 26 16.18 -18.23 -11.47
CA LEU A 26 15.00 -17.95 -10.67
C LEU A 26 15.03 -18.69 -9.32
N ASP A 27 15.41 -19.98 -9.32
CA ASP A 27 15.46 -20.76 -8.08
C ASP A 27 16.51 -20.22 -7.12
N ALA A 28 17.66 -19.78 -7.66
CA ALA A 28 18.71 -19.16 -6.87
C ALA A 28 18.22 -17.83 -6.23
N LEU A 29 17.52 -16.98 -6.98
CA LEU A 29 16.95 -15.73 -6.49
C LEU A 29 15.88 -15.99 -5.42
N LEU A 30 14.98 -16.94 -5.65
CA LEU A 30 13.94 -17.31 -4.68
C LEU A 30 14.56 -17.86 -3.38
N ASN A 31 15.60 -18.70 -3.48
CA ASN A 31 16.31 -19.22 -2.32
C ASN A 31 17.02 -18.11 -1.53
N GLU A 32 17.56 -17.09 -2.21
CA GLU A 32 18.12 -15.91 -1.55
C GLU A 32 17.04 -15.15 -0.76
N SER A 33 15.88 -14.91 -1.38
CA SER A 33 14.77 -14.18 -0.74
C SER A 33 14.17 -14.93 0.46
N LYS A 34 14.15 -16.28 0.42
CA LYS A 34 13.62 -17.14 1.50
C LYS A 34 14.34 -16.93 2.84
N LYS A 35 15.59 -16.48 2.83
CA LYS A 35 16.36 -16.20 4.06
C LYS A 35 15.73 -15.15 4.94
N TYR A 36 14.84 -14.34 4.41
CA TYR A 36 14.18 -13.21 5.07
C TYR A 36 12.69 -13.47 5.34
N LEU A 37 12.14 -14.63 4.97
CA LEU A 37 10.74 -14.94 5.25
C LEU A 37 10.49 -15.09 6.75
N LYS A 38 9.31 -14.69 7.17
CA LYS A 38 8.80 -14.87 8.53
C LYS A 38 7.70 -15.93 8.51
N ASP A 39 7.59 -16.72 9.57
CA ASP A 39 6.58 -17.79 9.68
C ASP A 39 5.18 -17.28 10.07
N GLU A 40 5.01 -15.95 10.16
CA GLU A 40 3.76 -15.34 10.55
C GLU A 40 2.97 -14.84 9.33
N VAL A 41 1.67 -15.14 9.32
CA VAL A 41 0.70 -14.66 8.34
C VAL A 41 -0.36 -13.83 9.06
N GLU A 42 -0.62 -12.61 8.59
CA GLU A 42 -1.67 -11.73 9.09
C GLU A 42 -2.78 -11.59 8.04
N PHE A 43 -4.02 -11.93 8.40
CA PHE A 43 -5.18 -11.74 7.54
C PHE A 43 -5.79 -10.36 7.77
N CYS A 44 -5.89 -9.58 6.68
CA CYS A 44 -6.47 -8.24 6.71
C CYS A 44 -7.72 -8.18 5.84
N SER A 45 -8.86 -7.84 6.44
CA SER A 45 -10.10 -7.55 5.71
C SER A 45 -10.18 -6.06 5.37
N ILE A 46 -10.85 -5.74 4.26
CA ILE A 46 -11.04 -4.35 3.79
C ILE A 46 -12.52 -3.99 3.90
N ILE A 47 -12.80 -2.87 4.56
CA ILE A 47 -14.10 -2.19 4.53
C ILE A 47 -13.94 -0.97 3.63
N ASN A 48 -14.58 -0.99 2.46
CA ASN A 48 -14.65 0.16 1.56
C ASN A 48 -15.69 1.15 2.12
N ALA A 49 -15.24 2.04 3.02
CA ALA A 49 -16.15 2.93 3.75
C ALA A 49 -16.65 4.12 2.93
N ARG A 50 -16.06 4.42 1.77
CA ARG A 50 -16.56 5.38 0.77
C ARG A 50 -16.12 4.98 -0.61
N ASN A 51 -17.01 4.99 -1.59
CA ASN A 51 -16.73 4.54 -2.95
C ASN A 51 -17.02 5.61 -4.01
N GLY A 52 -16.18 5.66 -5.05
CA GLY A 52 -16.34 6.55 -6.20
C GLY A 52 -15.94 8.01 -5.94
N LYS A 53 -16.19 8.86 -6.92
CA LYS A 53 -16.04 10.33 -6.89
C LYS A 53 -14.66 10.84 -6.47
N CYS A 54 -13.57 10.06 -6.71
CA CYS A 54 -12.21 10.50 -6.44
C CYS A 54 -11.77 11.57 -7.46
N SER A 55 -11.27 12.70 -6.98
CA SER A 55 -10.80 13.81 -7.83
C SER A 55 -9.45 13.53 -8.51
N GLN A 56 -8.85 12.35 -8.29
CA GLN A 56 -7.55 12.00 -8.84
C GLN A 56 -7.68 11.25 -10.16
N ASN A 57 -6.73 11.44 -11.09
CA ASN A 57 -6.73 10.84 -12.43
C ASN A 57 -5.80 9.62 -12.57
N CYS A 58 -5.59 8.85 -11.48
CA CYS A 58 -4.78 7.63 -11.54
C CYS A 58 -5.31 6.69 -12.61
N LYS A 59 -4.51 6.38 -13.64
CA LYS A 59 -4.94 5.67 -14.86
C LYS A 59 -5.48 4.26 -14.62
N TYR A 60 -5.15 3.63 -13.51
CA TYR A 60 -5.58 2.28 -13.14
C TYR A 60 -6.86 2.26 -12.29
N CYS A 61 -7.34 3.42 -11.81
CA CYS A 61 -8.26 3.44 -10.68
C CYS A 61 -9.71 3.66 -11.10
N ALA A 62 -10.57 2.68 -10.80
CA ALA A 62 -12.01 2.77 -11.02
C ALA A 62 -12.71 3.87 -10.22
N GLN A 63 -12.11 4.31 -9.10
CA GLN A 63 -12.68 5.32 -8.20
C GLN A 63 -12.62 6.75 -8.77
N SER A 64 -11.85 6.95 -9.85
CA SER A 64 -11.59 8.26 -10.45
C SER A 64 -12.83 8.87 -11.09
N SER A 65 -13.14 10.14 -10.78
CA SER A 65 -14.20 10.90 -11.49
C SER A 65 -13.82 11.30 -12.92
N HIS A 66 -12.56 11.07 -13.32
CA HIS A 66 -12.09 11.35 -14.67
C HIS A 66 -12.51 10.27 -15.67
N TYR A 67 -12.98 9.10 -15.18
CA TYR A 67 -13.33 7.93 -16.01
C TYR A 67 -14.74 7.47 -15.68
N ASN A 68 -15.48 7.03 -16.72
CA ASN A 68 -16.85 6.49 -16.55
C ASN A 68 -16.78 4.97 -16.34
N THR A 69 -16.38 4.55 -15.15
CA THR A 69 -16.13 3.14 -14.82
C THR A 69 -17.37 2.37 -14.35
N GLU A 70 -18.53 3.01 -14.31
CA GLU A 70 -19.83 2.41 -13.93
C GLU A 70 -19.85 1.76 -12.53
N ILE A 71 -18.89 2.12 -11.64
CA ILE A 71 -18.90 1.64 -10.27
C ILE A 71 -20.01 2.30 -9.46
N GLU A 72 -20.58 1.55 -8.53
CA GLU A 72 -21.49 2.13 -7.54
C GLU A 72 -20.75 3.19 -6.72
N SER A 73 -21.38 4.34 -6.49
CA SER A 73 -20.81 5.43 -5.71
C SER A 73 -21.68 5.71 -4.50
N TYR A 74 -21.06 5.72 -3.32
CA TYR A 74 -21.73 6.00 -2.04
C TYR A 74 -20.88 6.90 -1.15
N PRO A 75 -21.54 7.69 -0.26
CA PRO A 75 -20.86 8.57 0.69
C PRO A 75 -20.13 7.76 1.76
N LEU A 76 -19.47 8.46 2.70
CA LEU A 76 -18.85 7.82 3.85
C LEU A 76 -19.93 7.07 4.67
N MET A 77 -19.63 5.82 5.00
CA MET A 77 -20.47 4.97 5.87
C MET A 77 -20.57 5.57 7.28
N GLU A 78 -21.63 5.22 7.99
CA GLU A 78 -21.79 5.58 9.39
C GLU A 78 -20.87 4.71 10.28
N VAL A 79 -20.49 5.25 11.45
CA VAL A 79 -19.59 4.57 12.40
C VAL A 79 -20.10 3.17 12.78
N ASN A 80 -21.40 3.03 13.00
CA ASN A 80 -22.00 1.74 13.37
C ASN A 80 -21.99 0.72 12.23
N GLU A 81 -22.15 1.15 10.98
CA GLU A 81 -22.06 0.26 9.80
C GLU A 81 -20.65 -0.32 9.67
N VAL A 82 -19.62 0.55 9.84
CA VAL A 82 -18.21 0.11 9.82
C VAL A 82 -17.91 -0.83 10.99
N LEU A 83 -18.47 -0.58 12.18
CA LEU A 83 -18.31 -1.46 13.35
C LEU A 83 -18.89 -2.85 13.10
N GLU A 84 -20.11 -2.93 12.57
CA GLU A 84 -20.76 -4.23 12.28
C GLU A 84 -19.98 -5.01 11.20
N ALA A 85 -19.54 -4.34 10.13
CA ALA A 85 -18.72 -4.96 9.10
C ALA A 85 -17.35 -5.43 9.65
N ALA A 86 -16.78 -4.70 10.61
CA ALA A 86 -15.53 -5.07 11.27
C ALA A 86 -15.68 -6.28 12.17
N ARG A 87 -16.76 -6.36 12.93
CA ARG A 87 -17.12 -7.54 13.76
C ARG A 87 -17.32 -8.78 12.91
N ASP A 88 -18.00 -8.64 11.77
CA ASP A 88 -18.19 -9.76 10.83
C ASP A 88 -16.85 -10.20 10.23
N SER A 89 -15.99 -9.26 9.85
CA SER A 89 -14.64 -9.57 9.37
C SER A 89 -13.82 -10.35 10.41
N GLN A 90 -13.83 -9.94 11.68
CA GLN A 90 -13.13 -10.67 12.75
C GLN A 90 -13.71 -12.07 12.96
N LYS A 91 -15.03 -12.20 12.95
CA LYS A 91 -15.72 -13.50 13.08
C LYS A 91 -15.32 -14.47 11.95
N ASN A 92 -15.00 -13.92 10.77
CA ASN A 92 -14.51 -14.65 9.61
C ASN A 92 -12.98 -14.83 9.59
N GLY A 93 -12.28 -14.52 10.68
CA GLY A 93 -10.87 -14.81 10.86
C GLY A 93 -9.91 -13.68 10.48
N ALA A 94 -10.38 -12.45 10.29
CA ALA A 94 -9.48 -11.33 10.04
C ALA A 94 -8.76 -10.90 11.33
N ASP A 95 -7.44 -10.86 11.29
CA ASP A 95 -6.59 -10.34 12.37
C ASP A 95 -6.64 -8.82 12.47
N ARG A 96 -6.91 -8.17 11.32
CA ARG A 96 -6.94 -6.71 11.17
C ARG A 96 -8.01 -6.30 10.17
N VAL A 97 -8.60 -5.13 10.40
CA VAL A 97 -9.60 -4.53 9.50
C VAL A 97 -9.08 -3.19 8.98
N ALA A 98 -9.09 -3.00 7.66
CA ALA A 98 -8.69 -1.77 7.00
C ALA A 98 -9.91 -0.95 6.58
N ILE A 99 -10.05 0.27 7.11
CA ILE A 99 -11.01 1.26 6.64
C ILE A 99 -10.41 1.96 5.43
N VAL A 100 -11.03 1.80 4.27
CA VAL A 100 -10.55 2.38 2.99
C VAL A 100 -11.58 3.36 2.45
N THR A 101 -11.12 4.50 1.96
CA THR A 101 -11.99 5.49 1.31
C THR A 101 -11.42 5.93 -0.02
N SER A 102 -12.30 6.19 -0.99
CA SER A 102 -11.95 6.96 -2.18
C SER A 102 -11.65 8.42 -1.84
N GLY A 103 -10.85 9.09 -2.67
CA GLY A 103 -10.54 10.51 -2.53
C GLY A 103 -9.05 10.82 -2.34
N LYS A 104 -8.66 12.07 -2.60
CA LYS A 104 -7.29 12.55 -2.39
C LYS A 104 -6.98 12.74 -0.92
N THR A 105 -7.88 13.43 -0.23
CA THR A 105 -7.80 13.79 1.19
C THR A 105 -9.23 13.93 1.68
N PRO A 106 -9.59 13.44 2.87
CA PRO A 106 -10.93 13.67 3.44
C PRO A 106 -11.10 15.15 3.77
N ASP A 107 -12.32 15.66 3.68
CA ASP A 107 -12.67 16.93 4.30
C ASP A 107 -12.70 16.81 5.84
N GLU A 108 -12.88 17.93 6.56
CA GLU A 108 -12.83 17.93 8.03
C GLU A 108 -13.93 17.07 8.66
N SER A 109 -15.15 17.11 8.14
CA SER A 109 -16.29 16.33 8.66
C SER A 109 -16.08 14.84 8.47
N ASP A 110 -15.71 14.43 7.27
CA ASP A 110 -15.39 13.04 6.96
C ASP A 110 -14.20 12.55 7.80
N PHE A 111 -13.19 13.39 7.97
CA PHE A 111 -12.01 13.05 8.76
C PHE A 111 -12.35 12.83 10.23
N ASP A 112 -13.16 13.67 10.84
CA ASP A 112 -13.60 13.51 12.23
C ASP A 112 -14.44 12.22 12.39
N THR A 113 -15.31 11.91 11.43
CA THR A 113 -16.06 10.65 11.42
C THR A 113 -15.12 9.43 11.32
N MET A 114 -14.07 9.49 10.49
CA MET A 114 -13.05 8.44 10.39
C MET A 114 -12.26 8.27 11.70
N LEU A 115 -11.94 9.35 12.41
CA LEU A 115 -11.33 9.25 13.74
C LEU A 115 -12.24 8.51 14.72
N ASP A 116 -13.56 8.78 14.67
CA ASP A 116 -14.51 8.11 15.54
C ASP A 116 -14.73 6.64 15.18
N MET A 117 -14.68 6.27 13.89
CA MET A 117 -14.63 4.87 13.45
C MET A 117 -13.44 4.15 14.09
N ILE A 118 -12.23 4.71 13.97
CA ILE A 118 -11.00 4.10 14.50
C ILE A 118 -11.07 3.95 16.03
N LYS A 119 -11.50 5.01 16.74
CA LYS A 119 -11.68 4.95 18.20
C LYS A 119 -12.68 3.88 18.61
N THR A 120 -13.77 3.73 17.85
CA THR A 120 -14.81 2.75 18.10
C THR A 120 -14.30 1.34 17.90
N LEU A 121 -13.57 1.07 16.80
CA LEU A 121 -12.91 -0.23 16.57
C LEU A 121 -11.92 -0.57 17.69
N ASN A 122 -11.10 0.39 18.11
CA ASN A 122 -10.11 0.20 19.18
C ASN A 122 -10.78 -0.13 20.53
N LYS A 123 -11.93 0.48 20.85
CA LYS A 123 -12.70 0.14 22.06
C LYS A 123 -13.21 -1.29 22.07
N GLU A 124 -13.52 -1.85 20.91
CA GLU A 124 -13.93 -3.24 20.71
C GLU A 124 -12.74 -4.21 20.63
N GLY A 125 -11.51 -3.73 20.74
CA GLY A 125 -10.30 -4.55 20.61
C GLY A 125 -10.00 -4.98 19.17
N ILE A 126 -10.62 -4.35 18.18
CA ILE A 126 -10.40 -4.64 16.74
C ILE A 126 -9.17 -3.88 16.27
N LYS A 127 -8.15 -4.61 15.84
CA LYS A 127 -6.96 -3.99 15.24
C LYS A 127 -7.34 -3.32 13.93
N SER A 128 -7.20 -2.00 13.87
CA SER A 128 -7.55 -1.22 12.68
C SER A 128 -6.33 -0.80 11.85
N CYS A 129 -6.58 -0.63 10.56
CA CYS A 129 -5.73 0.05 9.60
C CYS A 129 -6.57 1.10 8.87
N ALA A 130 -5.99 2.19 8.40
CA ALA A 130 -6.69 3.20 7.62
C ALA A 130 -5.98 3.50 6.31
N SER A 131 -6.75 3.71 5.23
CA SER A 131 -6.29 4.15 3.91
C SER A 131 -7.23 5.24 3.41
N ILE A 132 -6.96 6.48 3.80
CA ILE A 132 -7.87 7.61 3.64
C ILE A 132 -7.26 8.76 2.81
N GLY A 133 -6.27 8.44 2.00
CA GLY A 133 -5.63 9.40 1.09
C GLY A 133 -4.37 10.05 1.63
N ILE A 134 -4.05 11.23 1.10
CA ILE A 134 -2.87 12.03 1.46
C ILE A 134 -3.14 12.77 2.76
N LEU A 135 -2.18 12.72 3.69
CA LEU A 135 -2.29 13.36 5.00
C LEU A 135 -1.44 14.62 5.08
N ASN A 136 -1.96 15.62 5.79
CA ASN A 136 -1.15 16.68 6.37
C ASN A 136 -0.68 16.28 7.78
N GLU A 137 0.20 17.11 8.36
CA GLU A 137 0.81 16.82 9.66
C GLU A 137 -0.21 16.74 10.81
N ASN A 138 -1.20 17.62 10.82
CA ASN A 138 -2.25 17.63 11.84
C ASN A 138 -3.11 16.36 11.77
N GLN A 139 -3.47 15.93 10.55
CA GLN A 139 -4.21 14.69 10.34
C GLN A 139 -3.43 13.46 10.80
N ALA A 140 -2.13 13.36 10.44
CA ALA A 140 -1.29 12.25 10.87
C ALA A 140 -1.16 12.18 12.40
N LYS A 141 -1.02 13.34 13.06
CA LYS A 141 -0.98 13.43 14.52
C LYS A 141 -2.30 12.97 15.16
N LYS A 142 -3.43 13.49 14.69
CA LYS A 142 -4.76 13.11 15.21
C LYS A 142 -5.05 11.62 15.03
N LEU A 143 -4.65 11.02 13.89
CA LEU A 143 -4.77 9.58 13.65
C LEU A 143 -3.96 8.77 14.66
N ALA A 144 -2.70 9.12 14.90
CA ALA A 144 -1.87 8.46 15.90
C ALA A 144 -2.48 8.57 17.32
N GLU A 145 -3.06 9.72 17.67
CA GLU A 145 -3.74 9.96 18.96
C GLU A 145 -5.00 9.09 19.14
N THR A 146 -5.63 8.58 18.05
CA THR A 146 -6.72 7.61 18.18
C THR A 146 -6.25 6.22 18.58
N GLY A 147 -4.94 5.96 18.57
CA GLY A 147 -4.37 4.63 18.74
C GLY A 147 -4.37 3.80 17.46
N LEU A 148 -4.49 4.41 16.27
CA LEU A 148 -4.35 3.72 14.99
C LEU A 148 -2.96 3.06 14.91
N VAL A 149 -2.94 1.73 14.76
CA VAL A 149 -1.68 0.98 14.72
C VAL A 149 -1.00 1.09 13.36
N ARG A 150 -1.76 0.97 12.25
CA ARG A 150 -1.22 0.92 10.89
C ARG A 150 -1.94 1.88 9.96
N PHE A 151 -1.18 2.58 9.13
CA PHE A 151 -1.72 3.39 8.02
C PHE A 151 -1.26 2.82 6.69
N HIS A 152 -2.21 2.66 5.74
CA HIS A 152 -1.93 2.18 4.39
C HIS A 152 -1.81 3.35 3.42
N HIS A 153 -0.65 3.47 2.77
CA HIS A 153 -0.43 4.50 1.76
C HIS A 153 0.64 4.06 0.74
N ASN A 154 0.18 3.55 -0.39
CA ASN A 154 1.06 3.05 -1.46
C ASN A 154 1.79 4.18 -2.18
N ILE A 155 3.04 3.92 -2.60
CA ILE A 155 3.70 4.75 -3.63
C ILE A 155 3.15 4.45 -5.03
N ASN A 156 2.52 3.31 -5.23
CA ASN A 156 1.92 2.74 -6.44
C ASN A 156 2.93 2.39 -7.53
N THR A 157 3.91 3.24 -7.82
CA THR A 157 4.99 3.01 -8.78
C THR A 157 6.24 3.78 -8.36
N CYS A 158 7.35 3.72 -9.10
CA CYS A 158 8.55 4.51 -8.82
C CYS A 158 8.40 5.99 -9.21
N ARG A 159 9.30 6.81 -8.69
CA ARG A 159 9.34 8.25 -8.95
C ARG A 159 9.41 8.57 -10.44
N SER A 160 10.28 7.87 -11.17
CA SER A 160 10.49 8.14 -12.60
C SER A 160 9.26 7.82 -13.46
N TYR A 161 8.41 6.88 -13.03
CA TYR A 161 7.23 6.45 -13.79
C TYR A 161 5.92 7.09 -13.28
N HIS A 162 5.92 7.68 -12.10
CA HIS A 162 4.72 8.26 -11.49
C HIS A 162 4.00 9.31 -12.38
N PRO A 163 4.69 10.21 -13.11
CA PRO A 163 4.02 11.18 -13.98
C PRO A 163 3.20 10.55 -15.12
N GLU A 164 3.59 9.34 -15.55
CA GLU A 164 2.85 8.58 -16.56
C GLU A 164 1.55 7.97 -16.01
N ILE A 165 1.46 7.80 -14.67
CA ILE A 165 0.35 7.14 -14.00
C ILE A 165 -0.67 8.14 -13.47
N CYS A 166 -0.22 9.26 -12.91
CA CYS A 166 -1.08 10.25 -12.28
C CYS A 166 -0.45 11.65 -12.36
N THR A 167 -1.28 12.66 -12.66
CA THR A 167 -0.86 14.06 -12.73
C THR A 167 -1.56 14.98 -11.74
N THR A 168 -2.53 14.49 -10.97
CA THR A 168 -3.33 15.28 -10.02
C THR A 168 -2.76 15.30 -8.61
N HIS A 169 -1.74 14.50 -8.34
CA HIS A 169 -0.85 14.59 -7.18
C HIS A 169 0.56 14.18 -7.57
N THR A 170 1.53 14.60 -6.80
CA THR A 170 2.95 14.31 -7.04
C THR A 170 3.39 13.04 -6.33
N TYR A 171 4.52 12.49 -6.75
CA TYR A 171 5.18 11.41 -6.01
C TYR A 171 5.57 11.85 -4.59
N GLU A 172 6.03 13.10 -4.44
CA GLU A 172 6.39 13.67 -3.13
C GLU A 172 5.21 13.76 -2.15
N ASP A 173 3.99 14.00 -2.63
CA ASP A 173 2.80 13.99 -1.77
C ASP A 173 2.64 12.62 -1.08
N ARG A 174 2.95 11.53 -1.81
CA ARG A 174 2.91 10.17 -1.25
C ARG A 174 4.03 9.91 -0.27
N ILE A 175 5.25 10.28 -0.64
CA ILE A 175 6.44 10.15 0.22
C ILE A 175 6.27 10.95 1.53
N ASN A 176 5.74 12.16 1.43
CA ASN A 176 5.51 12.99 2.62
C ASN A 176 4.48 12.37 3.56
N THR A 177 3.40 11.78 3.03
CA THR A 177 2.44 11.03 3.84
C THR A 177 3.10 9.84 4.54
N ALA A 178 3.90 9.04 3.81
CA ALA A 178 4.63 7.91 4.40
C ALA A 178 5.58 8.35 5.53
N LYS A 179 6.31 9.46 5.33
CA LYS A 179 7.18 10.06 6.36
C LYS A 179 6.40 10.52 7.59
N LEU A 180 5.22 11.13 7.41
CA LEU A 180 4.36 11.55 8.52
C LEU A 180 3.85 10.35 9.33
N VAL A 181 3.43 9.27 8.67
CA VAL A 181 3.02 8.03 9.32
C VAL A 181 4.12 7.51 10.25
N LYS A 182 5.34 7.38 9.73
CA LYS A 182 6.50 6.93 10.52
C LYS A 182 6.87 7.92 11.63
N LYS A 183 6.81 9.23 11.36
CA LYS A 183 7.09 10.29 12.34
C LYS A 183 6.20 10.19 13.57
N TYR A 184 4.94 9.84 13.40
CA TYR A 184 3.96 9.71 14.49
C TYR A 184 3.84 8.29 15.04
N GLY A 185 4.79 7.40 14.72
CA GLY A 185 4.92 6.08 15.35
C GLY A 185 3.91 5.04 14.88
N MET A 186 3.15 5.30 13.81
CA MET A 186 2.28 4.30 13.19
C MET A 186 3.08 3.34 12.30
N GLU A 187 2.66 2.09 12.23
CA GLU A 187 3.13 1.15 11.22
C GLU A 187 2.73 1.65 9.82
N LEU A 188 3.64 1.52 8.87
CA LEU A 188 3.39 1.90 7.47
C LEU A 188 3.19 0.66 6.60
N CYS A 189 2.00 0.54 6.00
CA CYS A 189 1.74 -0.38 4.90
C CYS A 189 1.86 0.39 3.58
N CYS A 190 2.95 0.15 2.83
CA CYS A 190 3.27 0.93 1.63
C CYS A 190 3.74 0.03 0.51
N GLY A 191 2.96 -0.07 -0.54
CA GLY A 191 3.23 -0.97 -1.66
C GLY A 191 3.12 -0.31 -3.02
N VAL A 192 3.04 -1.18 -4.03
CA VAL A 192 3.07 -0.82 -5.44
C VAL A 192 2.02 -1.57 -6.25
N ILE A 193 1.83 -1.13 -7.48
CA ILE A 193 1.12 -1.86 -8.54
C ILE A 193 2.15 -2.15 -9.63
N ILE A 194 2.25 -3.39 -10.06
CA ILE A 194 3.13 -3.83 -11.15
C ILE A 194 2.31 -4.29 -12.35
N GLY A 195 2.94 -4.30 -13.52
CA GLY A 195 2.25 -4.63 -14.78
C GLY A 195 1.56 -3.43 -15.44
N MET A 196 1.86 -2.20 -15.01
CA MET A 196 1.37 -0.96 -15.60
C MET A 196 2.19 -0.49 -16.83
N GLY A 197 3.19 -1.29 -17.27
CA GLY A 197 4.10 -0.98 -18.37
C GLY A 197 5.45 -0.44 -17.92
N GLU A 198 5.71 -0.46 -16.64
CA GLU A 198 7.01 -0.12 -16.07
C GLU A 198 8.10 -1.14 -16.49
N SER A 199 9.33 -0.68 -16.65
CA SER A 199 10.48 -1.52 -16.97
C SER A 199 11.01 -2.29 -15.73
N ILE A 200 11.90 -3.24 -15.96
CA ILE A 200 12.63 -3.94 -14.88
C ILE A 200 13.40 -2.92 -14.03
N GLU A 201 14.10 -1.97 -14.67
CA GLU A 201 14.85 -0.93 -13.98
C GLU A 201 13.97 -0.03 -13.09
N GLN A 202 12.71 0.19 -13.50
CA GLN A 202 11.73 0.93 -12.73
C GLN A 202 11.20 0.10 -11.55
N ARG A 203 11.04 -1.23 -11.69
CA ARG A 203 10.74 -2.12 -10.55
C ARG A 203 11.88 -2.17 -9.54
N ILE A 204 13.14 -2.13 -10.01
CA ILE A 204 14.30 -1.99 -9.12
C ILE A 204 14.31 -0.63 -8.41
N GLU A 205 13.93 0.45 -9.11
CA GLU A 205 13.76 1.78 -8.50
C GLU A 205 12.70 1.74 -7.40
N MET A 206 11.54 1.08 -7.62
CA MET A 206 10.54 0.86 -6.57
C MET A 206 11.13 0.13 -5.35
N ALA A 207 11.96 -0.90 -5.55
CA ALA A 207 12.60 -1.64 -4.46
C ALA A 207 13.51 -0.76 -3.61
N LEU A 208 14.31 0.10 -4.27
CA LEU A 208 15.21 1.03 -3.59
C LEU A 208 14.44 2.11 -2.81
N GLU A 209 13.39 2.65 -3.42
CA GLU A 209 12.53 3.65 -2.78
C GLU A 209 11.77 3.07 -1.58
N LEU A 210 11.27 1.83 -1.69
CA LEU A 210 10.66 1.12 -0.57
C LEU A 210 11.69 0.85 0.55
N ALA A 211 12.92 0.48 0.20
CA ALA A 211 13.99 0.29 1.19
C ALA A 211 14.32 1.59 1.94
N GLU A 212 14.31 2.75 1.25
CA GLU A 212 14.50 4.06 1.87
C GLU A 212 13.34 4.45 2.79
N ILE A 213 12.09 4.20 2.36
CA ILE A 213 10.87 4.46 3.14
C ILE A 213 10.81 3.54 4.37
N ASN A 214 11.33 2.32 4.25
CA ASN A 214 11.33 1.27 5.27
C ASN A 214 9.93 0.98 5.83
N PRO A 215 8.98 0.49 5.01
CA PRO A 215 7.64 0.14 5.45
C PRO A 215 7.64 -1.16 6.27
N ASP A 216 6.61 -1.34 7.08
CA ASP A 216 6.39 -2.56 7.88
C ASP A 216 5.71 -3.66 7.04
N SER A 217 4.97 -3.27 6.00
CA SER A 217 4.29 -4.18 5.08
C SER A 217 4.26 -3.62 3.65
N ILE A 218 4.50 -4.50 2.66
CA ILE A 218 4.52 -4.15 1.23
C ILE A 218 3.48 -5.02 0.50
N PRO A 219 2.26 -4.52 0.29
CA PRO A 219 1.34 -5.15 -0.65
C PRO A 219 1.79 -4.88 -2.09
N VAL A 220 1.89 -5.94 -2.88
CA VAL A 220 2.15 -5.84 -4.31
C VAL A 220 0.87 -6.22 -5.04
N ASN A 221 0.29 -5.26 -5.74
CA ASN A 221 -0.86 -5.47 -6.60
C ASN A 221 -0.36 -5.75 -8.02
N ILE A 222 -0.99 -6.70 -8.69
CA ILE A 222 -0.82 -6.91 -10.14
C ILE A 222 -1.95 -6.16 -10.82
N LEU A 223 -1.64 -5.34 -11.83
CA LEU A 223 -2.66 -4.57 -12.53
C LEU A 223 -3.77 -5.48 -13.04
N THR A 224 -4.97 -5.23 -12.58
CA THR A 224 -6.20 -5.79 -13.16
C THR A 224 -6.84 -4.71 -14.02
N PRO A 225 -6.90 -4.87 -15.35
CA PRO A 225 -7.53 -3.89 -16.23
C PRO A 225 -9.01 -3.70 -15.89
N ILE A 226 -9.43 -2.44 -15.75
CA ILE A 226 -10.81 -2.10 -15.45
C ILE A 226 -11.39 -1.38 -16.67
N PRO A 227 -12.56 -1.82 -17.19
CA PRO A 227 -13.22 -1.16 -18.32
C PRO A 227 -13.38 0.35 -18.12
N ASN A 228 -13.23 1.10 -19.18
CA ASN A 228 -13.35 2.57 -19.22
C ASN A 228 -12.26 3.33 -18.45
N THR A 229 -11.22 2.66 -17.93
CA THR A 229 -10.00 3.32 -17.47
C THR A 229 -8.97 3.41 -18.61
N PRO A 230 -7.96 4.30 -18.55
CA PRO A 230 -6.86 4.32 -19.52
C PRO A 230 -6.11 3.01 -19.66
N PHE A 231 -6.18 2.13 -18.65
CA PHE A 231 -5.55 0.81 -18.67
C PHE A 231 -6.52 -0.35 -18.96
N ALA A 232 -7.73 -0.05 -19.50
CA ALA A 232 -8.73 -1.08 -19.83
C ALA A 232 -8.17 -2.19 -20.76
N ASP A 233 -7.34 -1.80 -21.73
CA ASP A 233 -6.73 -2.72 -22.69
C ASP A 233 -5.29 -3.13 -22.33
N TYR A 234 -4.88 -2.90 -21.07
CA TYR A 234 -3.52 -3.10 -20.60
C TYR A 234 -3.33 -4.48 -19.94
N GLY A 235 -3.93 -5.52 -20.53
CA GLY A 235 -3.85 -6.90 -20.01
C GLY A 235 -2.45 -7.51 -20.15
N ASP A 236 -2.13 -8.44 -19.26
CA ASP A 236 -0.99 -9.38 -19.29
C ASP A 236 0.38 -8.76 -19.62
N LYS A 237 0.67 -7.59 -19.04
CA LYS A 237 1.95 -6.87 -19.28
C LYS A 237 3.12 -7.39 -18.44
N ILE A 238 2.87 -8.31 -17.52
CA ILE A 238 3.88 -8.93 -16.69
C ILE A 238 3.57 -10.44 -16.54
N ASP A 239 4.54 -11.28 -16.84
CA ASP A 239 4.44 -12.72 -16.66
C ASP A 239 4.73 -13.17 -15.23
N GLU A 240 4.39 -14.42 -14.90
CA GLU A 240 4.54 -15.00 -13.57
C GLU A 240 5.98 -14.97 -13.08
N GLU A 241 6.94 -15.24 -13.96
CA GLU A 241 8.36 -15.24 -13.60
C GLU A 241 8.82 -13.84 -13.17
N ASN A 242 8.45 -12.80 -13.92
CA ASN A 242 8.75 -11.42 -13.59
C ASN A 242 8.04 -10.96 -12.31
N ILE A 243 6.83 -11.46 -12.01
CA ILE A 243 6.14 -11.22 -10.73
C ILE A 243 6.97 -11.83 -9.59
N LEU A 244 7.34 -13.10 -9.68
CA LEU A 244 8.13 -13.79 -8.64
C LEU A 244 9.49 -13.11 -8.42
N ARG A 245 10.19 -12.74 -9.49
CA ARG A 245 11.45 -12.00 -9.43
C ARG A 245 11.28 -10.67 -8.70
N THR A 246 10.21 -9.93 -9.01
CA THR A 246 9.92 -8.64 -8.37
C THR A 246 9.65 -8.80 -6.87
N LEU A 247 8.85 -9.79 -6.48
CA LEU A 247 8.56 -10.09 -5.07
C LEU A 247 9.84 -10.49 -4.31
N ALA A 248 10.70 -11.33 -4.91
CA ALA A 248 11.97 -11.73 -4.32
C ALA A 248 12.91 -10.52 -4.11
N ILE A 249 13.03 -9.65 -5.10
CA ILE A 249 13.84 -8.42 -5.02
C ILE A 249 13.31 -7.48 -3.92
N PHE A 250 11.99 -7.29 -3.83
CA PHE A 250 11.39 -6.47 -2.78
C PHE A 250 11.69 -7.06 -1.39
N LYS A 251 11.63 -8.40 -1.26
CA LYS A 251 11.96 -9.07 0.01
C LYS A 251 13.42 -8.92 0.39
N ILE A 252 14.33 -9.03 -0.57
CA ILE A 252 15.77 -8.85 -0.37
C ILE A 252 16.08 -7.39 0.00
N ALA A 253 15.47 -6.43 -0.72
CA ALA A 253 15.68 -5.01 -0.46
C ALA A 253 15.05 -4.54 0.87
N CYS A 254 13.93 -5.15 1.28
CA CYS A 254 13.16 -4.82 2.49
C CYS A 254 13.01 -6.04 3.41
N PRO A 255 14.10 -6.56 4.01
CA PRO A 255 14.10 -7.84 4.71
C PRO A 255 13.16 -7.89 5.92
N GLU A 256 12.90 -6.76 6.56
CA GLU A 256 12.00 -6.68 7.73
C GLU A 256 10.52 -6.56 7.36
N ALA A 257 10.20 -6.09 6.15
CA ALA A 257 8.84 -5.90 5.71
C ALA A 257 8.13 -7.25 5.43
N SER A 258 6.86 -7.34 5.79
CA SER A 258 5.99 -8.41 5.30
C SER A 258 5.59 -8.09 3.85
N ILE A 259 5.83 -9.04 2.92
CA ILE A 259 5.47 -8.87 1.51
C ILE A 259 4.33 -9.81 1.17
N ARG A 260 3.34 -9.30 0.43
CA ARG A 260 2.21 -10.10 -0.02
C ARG A 260 1.73 -9.65 -1.39
N ILE A 261 1.20 -10.60 -2.16
CA ILE A 261 0.32 -10.26 -3.28
C ILE A 261 -1.01 -9.80 -2.68
N ALA A 262 -1.44 -8.60 -3.02
CA ALA A 262 -2.72 -8.08 -2.59
C ALA A 262 -3.78 -8.37 -3.65
N GLY A 263 -5.01 -8.65 -3.20
CA GLY A 263 -6.17 -8.69 -4.10
C GLY A 263 -6.38 -7.30 -4.70
N GLY A 264 -6.43 -7.23 -6.01
CA GLY A 264 -6.58 -5.98 -6.78
C GLY A 264 -7.96 -5.85 -7.38
#